data_64b323e665b6b524ceaf2d6a6dbcc152
#
_entry.id   64b323e665b6b524ceaf2d6a6dbcc152
#
_cell.length_a   1.000
_cell.length_b   1.000
_cell.length_c   1.000
_cell.angle_alpha   90.00
_cell.angle_beta   90.00
_cell.angle_gamma   90.00
#
_symmetry.space_group_name_H-M   'P 1'
#
loop_
_entity.id
_entity.type
_entity.pdbx_description
1 polymer ?
#
loop_
_entity_poly.entity_id
_entity_poly.type
_entity_poly.pdbx_seq_one_letter_code
_entity_poly.pdbx_strand_id
1 'polypeptide(L)'
;MAKQVYFIAGASRGIGLNLATYLSKKPDNVVIATARNPSTASELKELSQKAENVHVMTLDLNDEKTFETAKAEVLKVSDSIDVFICNAGICDAHTPIVKTPKEKFLTHYITNSLGPILLFQAFYELVKKSSQKKVVFVSSVSGTVSEFPQYSSSAYGQSKAALNHSVRQLGRELAEEEFTVVSVNPGLVGTEMVINAKDEFLASNPHLASGFGPGKWLTPEESAEKVGIVIEKLKKEDSNKFWNYDGTEVPW
;
A
#
# COMPACT_ATOMS: atom_id res chain seq x y z
N MET A 1 -13.73 21.47 -9.37
CA MET A 1 -14.12 20.41 -8.42
C MET A 1 -13.46 20.71 -7.08
N ALA A 2 -13.96 20.20 -5.95
CA ALA A 2 -13.27 20.39 -4.67
C ALA A 2 -11.91 19.69 -4.70
N LYS A 3 -10.89 20.29 -4.05
CA LYS A 3 -9.56 19.66 -3.89
C LYS A 3 -9.73 18.32 -3.18
N GLN A 4 -9.07 17.28 -3.68
CA GLN A 4 -9.04 15.96 -3.05
C GLN A 4 -7.64 15.65 -2.54
N VAL A 5 -7.51 15.34 -1.25
CA VAL A 5 -6.23 15.13 -0.57
C VAL A 5 -5.93 13.65 -0.45
N TYR A 6 -4.87 13.21 -1.12
CA TYR A 6 -4.33 11.86 -1.08
C TYR A 6 -3.08 11.81 -0.24
N PHE A 7 -3.03 10.91 0.72
CA PHE A 7 -1.83 10.59 1.48
C PHE A 7 -1.33 9.19 1.08
N ILE A 8 -0.06 9.07 0.68
CA ILE A 8 0.54 7.82 0.22
C ILE A 8 1.76 7.49 1.06
N ALA A 9 1.65 6.47 1.92
CA ALA A 9 2.80 5.93 2.63
C ALA A 9 3.60 5.01 1.70
N GLY A 10 4.89 5.33 1.46
CA GLY A 10 5.79 4.55 0.63
C GLY A 10 5.68 4.85 -0.87
N ALA A 11 6.04 6.06 -1.25
CA ALA A 11 6.01 6.56 -2.63
C ALA A 11 7.41 6.78 -3.24
N SER A 12 8.49 6.27 -2.64
CA SER A 12 9.85 6.50 -3.14
C SER A 12 10.14 5.83 -4.49
N ARG A 13 9.44 4.74 -4.81
CA ARG A 13 9.61 3.93 -6.04
C ARG A 13 8.41 3.01 -6.28
N GLY A 14 8.44 2.28 -7.38
CA GLY A 14 7.49 1.21 -7.69
C GLY A 14 6.04 1.69 -7.76
N ILE A 15 5.12 0.91 -7.20
CA ILE A 15 3.67 1.18 -7.25
C ILE A 15 3.34 2.54 -6.62
N GLY A 16 3.87 2.84 -5.44
CA GLY A 16 3.55 4.08 -4.72
C GLY A 16 3.99 5.34 -5.46
N LEU A 17 5.16 5.34 -6.11
CA LEU A 17 5.63 6.44 -6.94
C LEU A 17 4.72 6.64 -8.16
N ASN A 18 4.39 5.55 -8.86
CA ASN A 18 3.53 5.63 -10.04
C ASN A 18 2.09 6.00 -9.68
N LEU A 19 1.61 5.61 -8.49
CA LEU A 19 0.32 6.07 -7.98
C LEU A 19 0.33 7.58 -7.66
N ALA A 20 1.40 8.09 -7.03
CA ALA A 20 1.58 9.52 -6.85
C ALA A 20 1.62 10.26 -8.19
N THR A 21 2.33 9.70 -9.18
CA THR A 21 2.38 10.24 -10.55
C THR A 21 1.00 10.23 -11.23
N TYR A 22 0.25 9.13 -11.11
CA TYR A 22 -1.11 9.03 -11.67
C TYR A 22 -2.05 10.09 -11.07
N LEU A 23 -2.06 10.20 -9.75
CA LEU A 23 -2.94 11.12 -9.02
C LEU A 23 -2.56 12.59 -9.23
N SER A 24 -1.27 12.89 -9.42
CA SER A 24 -0.79 14.26 -9.66
C SER A 24 -1.18 14.84 -11.03
N LYS A 25 -1.54 13.98 -11.99
CA LYS A 25 -2.04 14.42 -13.32
C LYS A 25 -3.36 15.20 -13.22
N LYS A 26 -4.08 15.09 -12.09
CA LYS A 26 -5.31 15.85 -11.83
C LYS A 26 -4.97 17.08 -10.99
N PRO A 27 -5.07 18.30 -11.54
CA PRO A 27 -4.62 19.51 -10.85
C PRO A 27 -5.41 19.85 -9.59
N ASP A 28 -6.64 19.34 -9.47
CA ASP A 28 -7.46 19.51 -8.27
C ASP A 28 -7.05 18.57 -7.11
N ASN A 29 -6.18 17.58 -7.36
CA ASN A 29 -5.66 16.72 -6.32
C ASN A 29 -4.52 17.40 -5.56
N VAL A 30 -4.42 17.11 -4.26
CA VAL A 30 -3.23 17.33 -3.43
C VAL A 30 -2.66 15.96 -3.09
N VAL A 31 -1.42 15.70 -3.51
CA VAL A 31 -0.77 14.40 -3.33
C VAL A 31 0.34 14.52 -2.29
N ILE A 32 0.14 13.96 -1.12
CA ILE A 32 1.14 13.87 -0.05
C ILE A 32 1.82 12.51 -0.18
N ALA A 33 3.04 12.52 -0.70
CA ALA A 33 3.80 11.32 -1.00
C ALA A 33 4.96 11.16 -0.02
N THR A 34 5.09 9.99 0.61
CA THR A 34 6.10 9.81 1.66
C THR A 34 7.20 8.82 1.29
N ALA A 35 8.40 9.04 1.82
CA ALA A 35 9.55 8.18 1.69
C ALA A 35 10.34 8.14 3.01
N ARG A 36 11.02 7.02 3.31
CA ARG A 36 11.92 6.93 4.49
C ARG A 36 13.07 7.94 4.42
N ASN A 37 13.59 8.12 3.23
CA ASN A 37 14.63 9.11 2.96
C ASN A 37 14.33 9.85 1.65
N PRO A 38 13.61 10.99 1.70
CA PRO A 38 13.30 11.77 0.51
C PRO A 38 14.54 12.26 -0.26
N SER A 39 15.67 12.45 0.40
CA SER A 39 16.90 12.95 -0.25
C SER A 39 17.48 11.95 -1.26
N THR A 40 17.25 10.64 -1.05
CA THR A 40 17.70 9.55 -1.94
C THR A 40 16.61 9.06 -2.89
N ALA A 41 15.37 9.51 -2.74
CA ALA A 41 14.24 9.17 -3.60
C ALA A 41 14.22 10.09 -4.84
N SER A 42 15.17 9.91 -5.76
CA SER A 42 15.42 10.81 -6.91
C SER A 42 14.18 11.00 -7.78
N GLU A 43 13.49 9.93 -8.16
CA GLU A 43 12.30 9.98 -9.01
C GLU A 43 11.12 10.69 -8.32
N LEU A 44 10.92 10.47 -7.01
CA LEU A 44 9.89 11.16 -6.24
C LEU A 44 10.20 12.66 -6.11
N LYS A 45 11.48 12.99 -5.92
CA LYS A 45 11.93 14.39 -5.90
C LYS A 45 11.71 15.06 -7.24
N GLU A 46 12.03 14.38 -8.34
CA GLU A 46 11.78 14.88 -9.70
C GLU A 46 10.29 15.10 -9.94
N LEU A 47 9.43 14.18 -9.51
CA LEU A 47 7.98 14.33 -9.60
C LEU A 47 7.50 15.60 -8.87
N SER A 48 7.97 15.84 -7.66
CA SER A 48 7.56 17.01 -6.87
C SER A 48 8.08 18.33 -7.44
N GLN A 49 9.15 18.31 -8.22
CA GLN A 49 9.64 19.49 -8.94
C GLN A 49 8.81 19.81 -10.21
N LYS A 50 8.19 18.79 -10.81
CA LYS A 50 7.38 18.92 -12.03
C LYS A 50 5.89 19.16 -11.75
N ALA A 51 5.42 18.73 -10.57
CA ALA A 51 4.01 18.80 -10.20
C ALA A 51 3.85 19.53 -8.85
N GLU A 52 3.40 20.78 -8.91
CA GLU A 52 3.24 21.66 -7.73
C GLU A 52 2.26 21.11 -6.67
N ASN A 53 1.37 20.21 -7.08
CA ASN A 53 0.39 19.55 -6.21
C ASN A 53 0.94 18.31 -5.51
N VAL A 54 2.26 18.00 -5.64
CA VAL A 54 2.92 16.88 -4.95
C VAL A 54 3.81 17.40 -3.81
N HIS A 55 3.50 16.96 -2.60
CA HIS A 55 4.22 17.29 -1.38
C HIS A 55 4.95 16.05 -0.86
N VAL A 56 6.29 16.15 -0.71
CA VAL A 56 7.12 15.01 -0.27
C VAL A 56 7.44 15.15 1.21
N MET A 57 7.22 14.07 1.98
CA MET A 57 7.47 14.06 3.43
C MET A 57 8.25 12.81 3.85
N THR A 58 8.96 12.91 4.97
CA THR A 58 9.67 11.77 5.59
C THR A 58 8.68 10.93 6.38
N LEU A 59 8.71 9.59 6.16
CA LEU A 59 7.94 8.64 6.94
C LEU A 59 8.57 7.24 6.88
N ASP A 60 8.79 6.63 8.05
CA ASP A 60 9.20 5.23 8.20
C ASP A 60 8.18 4.47 9.05
N LEU A 61 7.61 3.39 8.51
CA LEU A 61 6.65 2.53 9.23
C LEU A 61 7.23 1.87 10.49
N ASN A 62 8.55 1.82 10.60
CA ASN A 62 9.26 1.24 11.75
C ASN A 62 9.70 2.29 12.79
N ASP A 63 9.40 3.57 12.57
CA ASP A 63 9.72 4.67 13.49
C ASP A 63 8.52 5.61 13.67
N GLU A 64 7.75 5.38 14.73
CA GLU A 64 6.55 6.16 15.06
C GLU A 64 6.83 7.66 15.27
N LYS A 65 8.07 8.06 15.61
CA LYS A 65 8.44 9.49 15.72
C LYS A 65 8.27 10.21 14.38
N THR A 66 8.46 9.49 13.27
CA THR A 66 8.25 10.04 11.93
C THR A 66 6.76 10.28 11.62
N PHE A 67 5.85 9.58 12.29
CA PHE A 67 4.40 9.76 12.10
C PHE A 67 3.95 11.14 12.61
N GLU A 68 4.39 11.52 13.80
CA GLU A 68 4.07 12.83 14.38
C GLU A 68 4.66 13.97 13.56
N THR A 69 5.91 13.79 13.11
CA THR A 69 6.56 14.78 12.24
C THR A 69 5.81 14.90 10.90
N ALA A 70 5.49 13.78 10.26
CA ALA A 70 4.75 13.78 9.00
C ALA A 70 3.35 14.40 9.18
N LYS A 71 2.66 14.10 10.28
CA LYS A 71 1.35 14.70 10.60
C LYS A 71 1.42 16.21 10.73
N ALA A 72 2.46 16.74 11.41
CA ALA A 72 2.66 18.16 11.52
C ALA A 72 2.93 18.83 10.16
N GLU A 73 3.66 18.18 9.26
CA GLU A 73 3.87 18.65 7.88
C GLU A 73 2.58 18.58 7.05
N VAL A 74 1.78 17.51 7.18
CA VAL A 74 0.47 17.40 6.52
C VAL A 74 -0.43 18.58 6.89
N LEU A 75 -0.47 18.97 8.17
CA LEU A 75 -1.29 20.09 8.66
C LEU A 75 -0.90 21.45 8.07
N LYS A 76 0.31 21.59 7.50
CA LYS A 76 0.69 22.81 6.75
C LYS A 76 0.11 22.82 5.33
N VAL A 77 -0.33 21.67 4.81
CA VAL A 77 -0.85 21.49 3.46
C VAL A 77 -2.37 21.36 3.46
N SER A 78 -2.92 20.59 4.42
CA SER A 78 -4.36 20.34 4.56
C SER A 78 -4.71 20.00 6.01
N ASP A 79 -5.93 20.34 6.43
CA ASP A 79 -6.49 19.98 7.74
C ASP A 79 -7.21 18.62 7.74
N SER A 80 -7.34 17.98 6.58
CA SER A 80 -7.99 16.68 6.39
C SER A 80 -7.29 15.86 5.31
N ILE A 81 -7.53 14.54 5.31
CA ILE A 81 -7.10 13.58 4.29
C ILE A 81 -8.32 12.86 3.76
N ASP A 82 -8.58 12.97 2.45
CA ASP A 82 -9.72 12.32 1.81
C ASP A 82 -9.48 10.83 1.54
N VAL A 83 -8.25 10.52 1.13
CA VAL A 83 -7.84 9.15 0.79
C VAL A 83 -6.48 8.86 1.42
N PHE A 84 -6.49 8.00 2.43
CA PHE A 84 -5.29 7.50 3.09
C PHE A 84 -4.88 6.17 2.46
N ILE A 85 -3.67 6.10 1.90
CA ILE A 85 -3.16 4.93 1.19
C ILE A 85 -1.87 4.45 1.87
N CYS A 86 -1.90 3.26 2.45
CA CYS A 86 -0.71 2.59 2.97
C CYS A 86 -0.21 1.58 1.94
N ASN A 87 0.80 1.98 1.15
CA ASN A 87 1.43 1.15 0.13
C ASN A 87 2.78 0.57 0.59
N ALA A 88 3.45 1.20 1.55
CA ALA A 88 4.75 0.76 2.02
C ALA A 88 4.74 -0.70 2.53
N GLY A 89 5.78 -1.43 2.21
CA GLY A 89 5.95 -2.82 2.65
C GLY A 89 7.27 -3.42 2.20
N ILE A 90 7.56 -4.62 2.67
CA ILE A 90 8.70 -5.45 2.29
C ILE A 90 8.24 -6.83 1.84
N CYS A 91 9.04 -7.48 0.97
CA CYS A 91 8.76 -8.81 0.45
C CYS A 91 10.10 -9.50 0.14
N ASP A 92 10.72 -10.08 1.17
CA ASP A 92 12.02 -10.75 1.08
C ASP A 92 12.05 -12.08 1.87
N ALA A 93 10.92 -12.79 1.93
CA ALA A 93 10.80 -14.07 2.63
C ALA A 93 9.86 -15.01 1.87
N HIS A 94 10.45 -15.82 0.98
CA HIS A 94 9.76 -16.80 0.15
C HIS A 94 10.22 -18.25 0.39
N THR A 95 11.03 -18.48 1.41
CA THR A 95 11.45 -19.83 1.82
C THR A 95 10.26 -20.63 2.38
N PRO A 96 10.31 -21.98 2.32
CA PRO A 96 9.33 -22.81 3.03
C PRO A 96 9.25 -22.45 4.52
N ILE A 97 8.06 -22.44 5.09
CA ILE A 97 7.80 -21.99 6.47
C ILE A 97 8.70 -22.66 7.52
N VAL A 98 9.00 -23.96 7.33
CA VAL A 98 9.87 -24.76 8.22
C VAL A 98 11.34 -24.32 8.19
N LYS A 99 11.74 -23.50 7.23
CA LYS A 99 13.10 -22.98 7.07
C LYS A 99 13.21 -21.47 7.25
N THR A 100 12.07 -20.78 7.42
CA THR A 100 12.04 -19.33 7.54
C THR A 100 12.52 -18.89 8.93
N PRO A 101 13.56 -18.04 9.04
CA PRO A 101 14.05 -17.54 10.32
C PRO A 101 13.01 -16.66 11.04
N LYS A 102 13.05 -16.71 12.38
CA LYS A 102 12.17 -15.89 13.25
C LYS A 102 12.22 -14.40 12.92
N GLU A 103 13.39 -13.89 12.63
CA GLU A 103 13.63 -12.48 12.31
C GLU A 103 12.84 -12.03 11.08
N LYS A 104 12.69 -12.91 10.08
CA LYS A 104 11.88 -12.63 8.89
C LYS A 104 10.41 -12.47 9.25
N PHE A 105 9.85 -13.34 10.13
CA PHE A 105 8.48 -13.20 10.60
C PHE A 105 8.25 -11.89 11.34
N LEU A 106 9.16 -11.53 12.26
CA LEU A 106 9.05 -10.30 13.03
C LEU A 106 9.14 -9.06 12.14
N THR A 107 10.14 -9.01 11.26
CA THR A 107 10.36 -7.86 10.38
C THR A 107 9.18 -7.65 9.43
N HIS A 108 8.65 -8.73 8.82
CA HIS A 108 7.49 -8.62 7.95
C HIS A 108 6.23 -8.22 8.72
N TYR A 109 5.99 -8.80 9.90
CA TYR A 109 4.84 -8.43 10.72
C TYR A 109 4.88 -6.97 11.13
N ILE A 110 6.03 -6.49 11.63
CA ILE A 110 6.17 -5.09 12.06
C ILE A 110 5.96 -4.15 10.88
N THR A 111 6.63 -4.40 9.75
CA THR A 111 6.61 -3.47 8.62
C THR A 111 5.31 -3.55 7.80
N ASN A 112 4.78 -4.76 7.56
CA ASN A 112 3.65 -4.95 6.63
C ASN A 112 2.28 -4.97 7.32
N SER A 113 2.22 -5.14 8.64
CA SER A 113 0.96 -5.26 9.38
C SER A 113 0.84 -4.22 10.49
N LEU A 114 1.74 -4.26 11.47
CA LEU A 114 1.67 -3.39 12.64
C LEU A 114 1.90 -1.91 12.26
N GLY A 115 2.97 -1.62 11.53
CA GLY A 115 3.31 -0.25 11.09
C GLY A 115 2.17 0.46 10.33
N PRO A 116 1.54 -0.16 9.32
CA PRO A 116 0.36 0.37 8.66
C PRO A 116 -0.80 0.74 9.60
N ILE A 117 -1.06 -0.09 10.62
CA ILE A 117 -2.14 0.14 11.57
C ILE A 117 -1.80 1.29 12.53
N LEU A 118 -0.58 1.30 13.07
CA LEU A 118 -0.12 2.41 13.92
C LEU A 118 -0.08 3.73 13.16
N LEU A 119 0.33 3.70 11.90
CA LEU A 119 0.28 4.89 11.05
C LEU A 119 -1.16 5.38 10.86
N PHE A 120 -2.11 4.49 10.57
CA PHE A 120 -3.51 4.89 10.45
C PHE A 120 -4.03 5.47 11.77
N GLN A 121 -3.72 4.86 12.92
CA GLN A 121 -4.09 5.40 14.24
C GLN A 121 -3.58 6.83 14.43
N ALA A 122 -2.32 7.13 14.07
CA ALA A 122 -1.77 8.48 14.16
C ALA A 122 -2.49 9.49 13.27
N PHE A 123 -3.00 9.07 12.11
CA PHE A 123 -3.66 9.92 11.11
C PHE A 123 -5.19 9.87 11.15
N TYR A 124 -5.77 9.02 11.99
CA TYR A 124 -7.21 8.78 12.08
C TYR A 124 -8.05 10.06 12.12
N GLU A 125 -7.71 11.01 13.00
CA GLU A 125 -8.45 12.26 13.16
C GLU A 125 -8.41 13.14 11.89
N LEU A 126 -7.33 13.08 11.10
CA LEU A 126 -7.24 13.82 9.83
C LEU A 126 -8.14 13.18 8.76
N VAL A 127 -8.20 11.85 8.71
CA VAL A 127 -9.09 11.14 7.79
C VAL A 127 -10.56 11.30 8.21
N LYS A 128 -10.84 11.25 9.50
CA LYS A 128 -12.20 11.45 10.07
C LYS A 128 -12.82 12.79 9.70
N LYS A 129 -12.01 13.85 9.57
CA LYS A 129 -12.49 15.18 9.18
C LYS A 129 -12.97 15.26 7.73
N SER A 130 -12.54 14.36 6.87
CA SER A 130 -12.97 14.31 5.47
C SER A 130 -14.41 13.80 5.32
N SER A 131 -15.10 14.25 4.30
CA SER A 131 -16.37 13.66 3.86
C SER A 131 -16.21 12.37 3.11
N GLN A 132 -14.99 12.06 2.60
CA GLN A 132 -14.69 10.84 1.82
C GLN A 132 -14.31 9.65 2.69
N LYS A 133 -13.46 9.88 3.70
CA LYS A 133 -12.98 8.90 4.69
C LYS A 133 -12.55 7.55 4.09
N LYS A 134 -11.79 7.60 2.98
CA LYS A 134 -11.29 6.39 2.32
C LYS A 134 -9.95 5.97 2.91
N VAL A 135 -9.83 4.70 3.29
CA VAL A 135 -8.63 4.08 3.85
C VAL A 135 -8.29 2.84 3.06
N VAL A 136 -7.14 2.85 2.40
CA VAL A 136 -6.71 1.81 1.48
C VAL A 136 -5.39 1.22 1.95
N PHE A 137 -5.37 -0.08 2.18
CA PHE A 137 -4.14 -0.82 2.47
C PHE A 137 -3.75 -1.66 1.26
N VAL A 138 -2.57 -1.43 0.70
CA VAL A 138 -2.03 -2.26 -0.37
C VAL A 138 -1.58 -3.60 0.24
N SER A 139 -2.36 -4.63 -0.04
CA SER A 139 -2.15 -5.99 0.44
C SER A 139 -1.64 -6.90 -0.69
N SER A 140 -1.92 -8.18 -0.60
CA SER A 140 -1.54 -9.18 -1.58
C SER A 140 -2.45 -10.41 -1.46
N VAL A 141 -2.72 -11.05 -2.59
CA VAL A 141 -3.35 -12.40 -2.62
C VAL A 141 -2.53 -13.44 -1.83
N SER A 142 -1.24 -13.19 -1.58
CA SER A 142 -0.43 -14.02 -0.68
C SER A 142 -0.96 -14.06 0.76
N GLY A 143 -1.78 -13.10 1.17
CA GLY A 143 -2.42 -13.03 2.47
C GLY A 143 -3.81 -13.65 2.52
N THR A 144 -4.32 -14.20 1.42
CA THR A 144 -5.62 -14.88 1.38
C THR A 144 -5.54 -16.24 2.10
N VAL A 145 -6.52 -16.53 2.95
CA VAL A 145 -6.60 -17.78 3.71
C VAL A 145 -7.66 -18.72 3.15
N SER A 146 -8.79 -18.19 2.70
CA SER A 146 -9.91 -18.98 2.16
C SER A 146 -9.56 -19.64 0.82
N GLU A 147 -8.85 -18.93 -0.05
CA GLU A 147 -8.31 -19.44 -1.32
C GLU A 147 -6.79 -19.37 -1.27
N PHE A 148 -6.19 -20.29 -0.49
CA PHE A 148 -4.77 -20.26 -0.20
C PHE A 148 -3.94 -20.42 -1.48
N PRO A 149 -2.98 -19.51 -1.76
CA PRO A 149 -2.19 -19.57 -2.98
C PRO A 149 -1.29 -20.81 -3.01
N GLN A 150 -1.14 -21.39 -4.20
CA GLN A 150 -0.36 -22.63 -4.44
C GLN A 150 1.15 -22.35 -4.51
N TYR A 151 1.68 -21.49 -3.60
CA TYR A 151 3.10 -21.18 -3.52
C TYR A 151 3.54 -20.82 -2.09
N SER A 152 4.82 -20.99 -1.83
CA SER A 152 5.44 -20.61 -0.56
C SER A 152 5.66 -19.10 -0.53
N SER A 153 5.09 -18.42 0.45
CA SER A 153 5.28 -16.99 0.71
C SER A 153 5.59 -16.68 2.18
N SER A 154 5.70 -17.72 3.00
CA SER A 154 6.08 -17.76 4.42
C SER A 154 5.76 -16.47 5.23
N ALA A 155 6.76 -15.77 5.75
CA ALA A 155 6.57 -14.57 6.58
C ALA A 155 5.87 -13.43 5.82
N TYR A 156 6.09 -13.29 4.51
CA TYR A 156 5.38 -12.28 3.72
C TYR A 156 3.87 -12.54 3.68
N GLY A 157 3.46 -13.74 3.28
CA GLY A 157 2.04 -14.11 3.23
C GLY A 157 1.35 -13.96 4.58
N GLN A 158 1.99 -14.44 5.67
CA GLN A 158 1.47 -14.28 7.03
C GLN A 158 1.29 -12.80 7.41
N SER A 159 2.25 -11.94 7.06
CA SER A 159 2.13 -10.51 7.35
C SER A 159 0.96 -9.87 6.59
N LYS A 160 0.73 -10.26 5.35
CA LYS A 160 -0.41 -9.75 4.55
C LYS A 160 -1.75 -10.33 5.04
N ALA A 161 -1.79 -11.56 5.53
CA ALA A 161 -2.97 -12.12 6.20
C ALA A 161 -3.31 -11.36 7.50
N ALA A 162 -2.30 -11.03 8.31
CA ALA A 162 -2.47 -10.23 9.52
C ALA A 162 -2.97 -8.81 9.19
N LEU A 163 -2.43 -8.18 8.13
CA LEU A 163 -2.94 -6.90 7.63
C LEU A 163 -4.40 -7.01 7.20
N ASN A 164 -4.75 -8.02 6.39
CA ASN A 164 -6.12 -8.27 5.92
C ASN A 164 -7.10 -8.44 7.09
N HIS A 165 -6.71 -9.20 8.14
CA HIS A 165 -7.51 -9.32 9.35
C HIS A 165 -7.77 -7.96 10.00
N SER A 166 -6.73 -7.13 10.16
CA SER A 166 -6.86 -5.80 10.75
C SER A 166 -7.74 -4.87 9.91
N VAL A 167 -7.62 -4.93 8.58
CA VAL A 167 -8.47 -4.15 7.65
C VAL A 167 -9.94 -4.54 7.79
N ARG A 168 -10.24 -5.84 7.89
CA ARG A 168 -11.62 -6.31 8.12
C ARG A 168 -12.17 -5.81 9.45
N GLN A 169 -11.36 -5.85 10.50
CA GLN A 169 -11.78 -5.37 11.82
C GLN A 169 -12.04 -3.86 11.78
N LEU A 170 -11.11 -3.07 11.24
CA LEU A 170 -11.28 -1.61 11.07
C LEU A 170 -12.53 -1.28 10.26
N GLY A 171 -12.77 -1.97 9.15
CA GLY A 171 -13.97 -1.74 8.31
C GLY A 171 -15.28 -1.96 9.06
N ARG A 172 -15.30 -2.89 10.04
CA ARG A 172 -16.47 -3.10 10.90
C ARG A 172 -16.58 -2.05 12.01
N GLU A 173 -15.46 -1.76 12.68
CA GLU A 173 -15.44 -0.82 13.82
C GLU A 173 -15.76 0.61 13.38
N LEU A 174 -15.34 1.01 12.18
CA LEU A 174 -15.52 2.37 11.66
C LEU A 174 -16.75 2.53 10.73
N ALA A 175 -17.61 1.50 10.64
CA ALA A 175 -18.78 1.53 9.76
C ALA A 175 -19.76 2.63 10.13
N GLU A 176 -20.06 2.83 11.42
CA GLU A 176 -20.96 3.87 11.91
C GLU A 176 -20.40 5.28 11.67
N GLU A 177 -19.08 5.42 11.59
CA GLU A 177 -18.40 6.67 11.26
C GLU A 177 -18.29 6.90 9.74
N GLU A 178 -18.86 5.98 8.94
CA GLU A 178 -18.94 6.05 7.49
C GLU A 178 -17.58 5.99 6.77
N PHE A 179 -16.57 5.34 7.35
CA PHE A 179 -15.30 5.07 6.68
C PHE A 179 -15.46 4.00 5.59
N THR A 180 -14.72 4.18 4.49
CA THR A 180 -14.52 3.14 3.46
C THR A 180 -13.14 2.55 3.65
N VAL A 181 -13.05 1.39 4.32
CA VAL A 181 -11.77 0.72 4.63
C VAL A 181 -11.64 -0.54 3.79
N VAL A 182 -10.59 -0.63 2.98
CA VAL A 182 -10.38 -1.74 2.03
C VAL A 182 -8.94 -2.21 1.99
N SER A 183 -8.74 -3.49 1.64
CA SER A 183 -7.47 -3.99 1.09
C SER A 183 -7.52 -3.93 -0.43
N VAL A 184 -6.35 -3.68 -1.07
CA VAL A 184 -6.20 -3.76 -2.52
C VAL A 184 -5.00 -4.63 -2.87
N ASN A 185 -5.21 -5.64 -3.74
CA ASN A 185 -4.13 -6.40 -4.37
C ASN A 185 -3.68 -5.68 -5.64
N PRO A 186 -2.41 -5.28 -5.75
CA PRO A 186 -1.90 -4.54 -6.91
C PRO A 186 -1.59 -5.42 -8.12
N GLY A 187 -1.78 -6.75 -8.00
CA GLY A 187 -1.36 -7.74 -8.99
C GLY A 187 0.09 -8.19 -8.83
N LEU A 188 0.55 -9.03 -9.75
CA LEU A 188 1.97 -9.38 -9.87
C LEU A 188 2.67 -8.27 -10.67
N VAL A 189 3.47 -7.45 -9.99
CA VAL A 189 4.04 -6.21 -10.54
C VAL A 189 5.57 -6.32 -10.61
N GLY A 190 6.14 -6.00 -11.76
CA GLY A 190 7.59 -6.01 -12.01
C GLY A 190 8.33 -4.87 -11.30
N THR A 191 8.20 -4.76 -9.99
CA THR A 191 8.95 -3.81 -9.15
C THR A 191 10.31 -4.38 -8.77
N GLU A 192 11.24 -3.52 -8.34
CA GLU A 192 12.52 -3.98 -7.76
C GLU A 192 12.31 -4.97 -6.62
N MET A 193 11.27 -4.80 -5.80
CA MET A 193 10.91 -5.71 -4.73
C MET A 193 10.69 -7.14 -5.25
N VAL A 194 9.91 -7.31 -6.33
CA VAL A 194 9.61 -8.62 -6.93
C VAL A 194 10.82 -9.14 -7.71
N ILE A 195 11.52 -8.28 -8.44
CA ILE A 195 12.72 -8.65 -9.21
C ILE A 195 13.80 -9.19 -8.27
N ASN A 196 14.07 -8.52 -7.16
CA ASN A 196 15.08 -8.92 -6.18
C ASN A 196 14.70 -10.21 -5.42
N ALA A 197 13.41 -10.46 -5.22
CA ALA A 197 12.92 -11.65 -4.53
C ALA A 197 12.73 -12.86 -5.48
N LYS A 198 12.81 -12.66 -6.80
CA LYS A 198 12.45 -13.65 -7.82
C LYS A 198 13.18 -14.98 -7.65
N ASP A 199 14.50 -14.94 -7.50
CA ASP A 199 15.32 -16.18 -7.48
C ASP A 199 15.02 -17.01 -6.24
N GLU A 200 14.88 -16.39 -5.06
CA GLU A 200 14.47 -17.08 -3.83
C GLU A 200 13.04 -17.63 -3.94
N PHE A 201 12.14 -16.85 -4.51
CA PHE A 201 10.76 -17.27 -4.75
C PHE A 201 10.70 -18.49 -5.68
N LEU A 202 11.39 -18.47 -6.81
CA LEU A 202 11.43 -19.59 -7.78
C LEU A 202 12.17 -20.82 -7.26
N ALA A 203 13.20 -20.64 -6.42
CA ALA A 203 13.84 -21.76 -5.75
C ALA A 203 12.89 -22.54 -4.84
N SER A 204 11.94 -21.84 -4.22
CA SER A 204 10.90 -22.43 -3.37
C SER A 204 9.64 -22.86 -4.16
N ASN A 205 9.44 -22.33 -5.37
CA ASN A 205 8.24 -22.52 -6.18
C ASN A 205 8.59 -22.76 -7.66
N PRO A 206 9.37 -23.82 -7.99
CA PRO A 206 9.91 -24.02 -9.36
C PRO A 206 8.81 -24.24 -10.42
N HIS A 207 7.66 -24.73 -10.02
CA HIS A 207 6.48 -24.93 -10.90
C HIS A 207 5.90 -23.62 -11.45
N LEU A 208 6.22 -22.48 -10.84
CA LEU A 208 5.75 -21.16 -11.27
C LEU A 208 6.71 -20.44 -12.24
N ALA A 209 7.84 -21.05 -12.59
CA ALA A 209 8.86 -20.40 -13.44
C ALA A 209 8.30 -19.86 -14.77
N SER A 210 7.35 -20.56 -15.38
CA SER A 210 6.69 -20.13 -16.62
C SER A 210 5.86 -18.84 -16.48
N GLY A 211 5.43 -18.49 -15.25
CA GLY A 211 4.71 -17.26 -14.93
C GLY A 211 5.63 -16.03 -14.74
N PHE A 212 6.95 -16.24 -14.66
CA PHE A 212 7.94 -15.20 -14.40
C PHE A 212 8.77 -14.84 -15.64
N GLY A 213 8.11 -14.61 -16.77
CA GLY A 213 8.72 -14.18 -18.03
C GLY A 213 8.32 -12.77 -18.45
N PRO A 214 8.96 -12.23 -19.50
CA PRO A 214 8.57 -10.94 -20.09
C PRO A 214 7.07 -10.91 -20.45
N GLY A 215 6.40 -9.83 -20.10
CA GLY A 215 4.95 -9.65 -20.38
C GLY A 215 4.01 -10.48 -19.50
N LYS A 216 4.51 -11.14 -18.45
CA LYS A 216 3.69 -11.94 -17.52
C LYS A 216 3.26 -11.19 -16.26
N TRP A 217 3.82 -10.02 -16.04
CA TRP A 217 3.50 -9.14 -14.92
C TRP A 217 3.15 -7.73 -15.40
N LEU A 218 2.41 -7.02 -14.57
CA LEU A 218 2.12 -5.61 -14.80
C LEU A 218 3.40 -4.79 -14.61
N THR A 219 3.52 -3.71 -15.37
CA THR A 219 4.49 -2.68 -15.01
C THR A 219 4.00 -1.93 -13.76
N PRO A 220 4.90 -1.27 -12.99
CA PRO A 220 4.49 -0.44 -11.87
C PRO A 220 3.48 0.66 -12.27
N GLU A 221 3.61 1.21 -13.48
CA GLU A 221 2.70 2.21 -14.03
C GLU A 221 1.31 1.65 -14.31
N GLU A 222 1.22 0.52 -15.02
CA GLU A 222 -0.06 -0.17 -15.30
C GLU A 222 -0.80 -0.55 -14.02
N SER A 223 -0.08 -1.10 -13.03
CA SER A 223 -0.65 -1.45 -11.73
C SER A 223 -1.17 -0.22 -11.00
N ALA A 224 -0.38 0.84 -10.94
CA ALA A 224 -0.74 2.07 -10.25
C ALA A 224 -1.95 2.77 -10.89
N GLU A 225 -2.03 2.81 -12.22
CA GLU A 225 -3.20 3.35 -12.93
C GLU A 225 -4.47 2.56 -12.58
N LYS A 226 -4.41 1.22 -12.68
CA LYS A 226 -5.55 0.34 -12.37
C LYS A 226 -5.98 0.46 -10.89
N VAL A 227 -5.03 0.41 -9.96
CA VAL A 227 -5.28 0.61 -8.52
C VAL A 227 -5.86 2.00 -8.26
N GLY A 228 -5.32 3.04 -8.91
CA GLY A 228 -5.84 4.40 -8.83
C GLY A 228 -7.31 4.49 -9.25
N ILE A 229 -7.67 3.85 -10.38
CA ILE A 229 -9.06 3.78 -10.85
C ILE A 229 -9.97 3.06 -9.84
N VAL A 230 -9.50 1.97 -9.24
CA VAL A 230 -10.25 1.26 -8.17
C VAL A 230 -10.50 2.21 -7.01
N ILE A 231 -9.44 2.85 -6.48
CA ILE A 231 -9.52 3.77 -5.33
C ILE A 231 -10.50 4.93 -5.59
N GLU A 232 -10.45 5.53 -6.77
CA GLU A 232 -11.32 6.64 -7.14
C GLU A 232 -12.80 6.23 -7.15
N LYS A 233 -13.10 5.02 -7.61
CA LYS A 233 -14.46 4.47 -7.71
C LYS A 233 -15.03 3.96 -6.39
N LEU A 234 -14.20 3.77 -5.35
CA LEU A 234 -14.67 3.25 -4.06
C LEU A 234 -15.80 4.11 -3.49
N LYS A 235 -16.82 3.44 -2.98
CA LYS A 235 -17.96 4.01 -2.27
C LYS A 235 -18.10 3.35 -0.89
N LYS A 236 -19.00 3.84 -0.04
CA LYS A 236 -19.24 3.30 1.31
C LYS A 236 -19.58 1.79 1.30
N GLU A 237 -20.39 1.35 0.34
CA GLU A 237 -20.78 -0.06 0.18
C GLU A 237 -19.62 -0.99 -0.19
N ASP A 238 -18.49 -0.42 -0.60
CA ASP A 238 -17.26 -1.14 -0.92
C ASP A 238 -16.37 -1.37 0.30
N SER A 239 -16.73 -0.81 1.46
CA SER A 239 -15.98 -1.00 2.70
C SER A 239 -15.94 -2.45 3.13
N ASN A 240 -14.88 -2.82 3.87
CA ASN A 240 -14.68 -4.16 4.40
C ASN A 240 -14.55 -5.26 3.32
N LYS A 241 -14.01 -4.89 2.13
CA LYS A 241 -13.73 -5.80 1.02
C LYS A 241 -12.26 -5.79 0.65
N PHE A 242 -11.84 -6.87 0.00
CA PHE A 242 -10.52 -7.00 -0.62
C PHE A 242 -10.68 -6.90 -2.13
N TRP A 243 -10.14 -5.84 -2.71
CA TRP A 243 -10.24 -5.56 -4.14
C TRP A 243 -8.98 -5.96 -4.89
N ASN A 244 -9.14 -6.46 -6.08
CA ASN A 244 -8.05 -6.66 -7.02
C ASN A 244 -7.83 -5.37 -7.84
N TYR A 245 -6.64 -5.21 -8.41
CA TYR A 245 -6.28 -4.07 -9.27
C TYR A 245 -7.23 -3.83 -10.45
N ASP A 246 -7.95 -4.84 -10.91
CA ASP A 246 -8.91 -4.78 -12.02
C ASP A 246 -10.35 -4.47 -11.55
N GLY A 247 -10.57 -4.29 -10.27
CA GLY A 247 -11.86 -3.99 -9.68
C GLY A 247 -12.72 -5.22 -9.37
N THR A 248 -12.17 -6.42 -9.49
CA THR A 248 -12.83 -7.64 -9.00
C THR A 248 -12.61 -7.81 -7.50
N GLU A 249 -13.53 -8.46 -6.80
CA GLU A 249 -13.38 -8.78 -5.38
C GLU A 249 -12.51 -10.03 -5.20
N VAL A 250 -11.58 -9.97 -4.25
CA VAL A 250 -10.72 -11.08 -3.85
C VAL A 250 -11.25 -11.65 -2.53
N PRO A 251 -11.36 -12.97 -2.37
CA PRO A 251 -11.70 -13.56 -1.08
C PRO A 251 -10.57 -13.33 -0.06
N TRP A 252 -10.97 -13.23 1.24
CA TRP A 252 -10.04 -12.98 2.36
C TRP A 252 -9.20 -14.21 2.74
#